data_0b9895e3317f195a4c77f7a63d264db5
#
_entry.id   0b9895e3317f195a4c77f7a63d264db5
#
_cell.length_a   1.000
_cell.length_b   1.000
_cell.length_c   1.000
_cell.angle_alpha   90.00
_cell.angle_beta   90.00
_cell.angle_gamma   90.00
#
_symmetry.space_group_name_H-M   'P 1'
#
loop_
_entity.id
_entity.type
_entity.pdbx_description
1 polymer ?
#
loop_
_entity_poly.entity_id
_entity_poly.type
_entity_poly.pdbx_seq_one_letter_code
_entity_poly.pdbx_strand_id
1 'polypeptide(L)'
;MKWGLSILALCALLAATAPEGGAAEQGGGDAKLLKMVVLSRHGVRSPTQSSETLESWSRKDWPEWPVKRGELTPRGAKLVTAMWEQEAAFLREAGLLPSKGCPEAGTIAVRADRDQRTRVTGEAVLEGLA
;
A
#
# COMPACT_ATOMS: atom_id res chain seq x y z
N MET A 1 38.78 -31.42 47.40
CA MET A 1 37.78 -30.67 48.16
C MET A 1 37.01 -29.86 47.13
N LYS A 2 35.91 -30.44 46.53
CA LYS A 2 34.51 -30.32 46.93
C LYS A 2 34.08 -28.87 47.19
N TRP A 3 33.33 -28.32 46.24
CA TRP A 3 32.17 -27.41 46.27
C TRP A 3 31.95 -27.07 44.82
N GLY A 4 31.07 -27.54 44.06
CA GLY A 4 29.77 -28.24 44.28
C GLY A 4 28.62 -27.27 44.09
N LEU A 5 27.94 -27.50 43.04
CA LEU A 5 26.51 -27.36 42.82
C LEU A 5 25.82 -25.97 42.95
N SER A 6 24.97 -25.78 41.99
CA SER A 6 23.65 -25.10 42.07
C SER A 6 23.60 -23.63 41.77
N ILE A 7 23.75 -23.29 40.46
CA ILE A 7 22.94 -22.19 39.88
C ILE A 7 22.36 -22.68 38.54
N LEU A 8 21.55 -23.69 38.63
CA LEU A 8 20.69 -24.18 37.54
C LEU A 8 19.30 -24.38 38.14
N ALA A 9 18.56 -23.33 38.38
CA ALA A 9 17.12 -23.37 38.62
C ALA A 9 16.62 -21.98 39.02
N LEU A 10 16.46 -21.05 38.09
CA LEU A 10 15.48 -19.94 38.19
C LEU A 10 15.39 -19.14 36.89
N CYS A 11 15.22 -19.80 35.77
CA CYS A 11 14.81 -19.15 34.50
C CYS A 11 13.62 -19.87 33.88
N ALA A 12 12.70 -20.34 34.70
CA ALA A 12 11.42 -20.83 34.25
C ALA A 12 10.32 -20.06 34.99
N LEU A 13 9.44 -19.41 34.25
CA LEU A 13 8.22 -18.68 34.57
C LEU A 13 8.32 -17.15 34.50
N LEU A 14 8.51 -16.67 33.31
CA LEU A 14 7.88 -15.42 32.86
C LEU A 14 7.49 -15.62 31.40
N ALA A 15 6.66 -16.60 31.11
CA ALA A 15 5.82 -16.58 29.92
C ALA A 15 4.77 -15.47 30.15
N ALA A 16 5.13 -14.23 29.89
CA ALA A 16 4.18 -13.16 29.75
C ALA A 16 3.27 -13.55 28.59
N THR A 17 2.04 -13.92 28.92
CA THR A 17 0.95 -14.04 27.95
C THR A 17 0.75 -12.67 27.35
N ALA A 18 1.39 -12.41 26.19
CA ALA A 18 0.97 -11.33 25.33
C ALA A 18 -0.52 -11.58 25.00
N PRO A 19 -1.39 -10.57 25.11
CA PRO A 19 -2.74 -10.74 24.60
C PRO A 19 -2.60 -11.04 23.10
N GLU A 20 -3.00 -12.23 22.70
CA GLU A 20 -3.22 -12.53 21.31
C GLU A 20 -4.23 -11.50 20.83
N GLY A 21 -3.75 -10.54 20.03
CA GLY A 21 -4.63 -9.64 19.31
C GLY A 21 -5.53 -10.52 18.49
N GLY A 22 -6.78 -10.64 18.92
CA GLY A 22 -7.77 -11.48 18.28
C GLY A 22 -7.85 -11.05 16.82
N ALA A 23 -7.31 -11.88 15.93
CA ALA A 23 -7.74 -11.88 14.57
C ALA A 23 -9.24 -12.08 14.66
N ALA A 24 -10.02 -11.08 14.19
CA ALA A 24 -11.44 -11.23 14.11
C ALA A 24 -11.70 -12.54 13.38
N GLU A 25 -12.30 -13.51 14.06
CA GLU A 25 -12.79 -14.72 13.44
C GLU A 25 -13.65 -14.27 12.26
N GLN A 26 -13.13 -14.48 11.06
CA GLN A 26 -13.93 -14.34 9.86
C GLN A 26 -15.01 -15.42 9.98
N GLY A 27 -16.19 -14.98 10.42
CA GLY A 27 -17.36 -15.83 10.49
C GLY A 27 -17.53 -16.47 9.12
N GLY A 28 -17.29 -17.78 9.04
CA GLY A 28 -17.47 -18.60 7.85
C GLY A 28 -18.96 -18.79 7.54
N GLY A 29 -19.63 -17.72 7.16
CA GLY A 29 -20.92 -17.74 6.48
C GLY A 29 -20.68 -17.34 5.04
N ASP A 30 -21.60 -17.67 4.14
CA ASP A 30 -21.61 -17.34 2.70
C ASP A 30 -21.60 -15.81 2.41
N ALA A 31 -20.69 -15.08 3.06
CA ALA A 31 -20.56 -13.63 2.88
C ALA A 31 -19.98 -13.35 1.50
N LYS A 32 -20.76 -12.71 0.65
CA LYS A 32 -20.36 -12.27 -0.68
C LYS A 32 -19.93 -10.81 -0.62
N LEU A 33 -18.73 -10.51 -1.13
CA LEU A 33 -18.29 -9.13 -1.31
C LEU A 33 -19.14 -8.47 -2.41
N LEU A 34 -19.88 -7.43 -2.05
CA LEU A 34 -20.77 -6.72 -2.98
C LEU A 34 -20.18 -5.42 -3.51
N LYS A 35 -19.30 -4.79 -2.74
CA LYS A 35 -18.70 -3.49 -3.07
C LYS A 35 -17.42 -3.28 -2.29
N MET A 36 -16.44 -2.67 -2.92
CA MET A 36 -15.22 -2.20 -2.27
C MET A 36 -15.07 -0.68 -2.45
N VAL A 37 -14.69 0.00 -1.40
CA VAL A 37 -14.33 1.42 -1.43
C VAL A 37 -12.88 1.54 -0.97
N VAL A 38 -12.03 2.13 -1.82
CA VAL A 38 -10.61 2.31 -1.52
C VAL A 38 -10.31 3.80 -1.42
N LEU A 39 -9.72 4.21 -0.30
CA LEU A 39 -9.14 5.53 -0.12
C LEU A 39 -7.62 5.41 -0.23
N SER A 40 -7.06 6.01 -1.26
CA SER A 40 -5.64 5.91 -1.56
C SER A 40 -4.97 7.27 -1.66
N ARG A 41 -3.70 7.32 -1.34
CA ARG A 41 -2.83 8.46 -1.63
C ARG A 41 -2.31 8.36 -3.06
N HIS A 42 -1.91 9.50 -3.65
CA HIS A 42 -1.19 9.49 -4.93
C HIS A 42 0.10 8.67 -4.88
N GLY A 43 0.55 8.15 -6.01
CA GLY A 43 1.81 7.44 -6.18
C GLY A 43 3.06 8.30 -5.92
N VAL A 44 4.23 7.77 -6.24
CA VAL A 44 5.51 8.45 -6.01
C VAL A 44 5.62 9.70 -6.88
N ARG A 45 5.77 10.84 -6.24
CA ARG A 45 5.92 12.17 -6.86
C ARG A 45 7.27 12.80 -6.55
N SER A 46 7.64 13.84 -7.29
CA SER A 46 8.75 14.71 -6.94
C SER A 46 8.45 15.54 -5.66
N PRO A 47 9.47 16.04 -4.94
CA PRO A 47 9.27 16.96 -3.83
C PRO A 47 8.46 18.20 -4.22
N THR A 48 7.76 18.78 -3.27
CA THR A 48 7.07 20.07 -3.44
C THR A 48 7.96 21.25 -3.09
N GLN A 49 9.03 21.00 -2.34
CA GLN A 49 10.00 21.99 -1.93
C GLN A 49 10.94 22.37 -3.08
N SER A 50 11.53 23.54 -3.00
CA SER A 50 12.58 23.96 -3.94
C SER A 50 13.89 23.19 -3.70
N SER A 51 14.78 23.19 -4.69
CA SER A 51 16.09 22.55 -4.55
C SER A 51 16.89 23.15 -3.39
N GLU A 52 16.89 24.48 -3.26
CA GLU A 52 17.56 25.19 -2.19
C GLU A 52 17.06 24.77 -0.79
N THR A 53 15.73 24.54 -0.66
CA THR A 53 15.16 24.04 0.58
C THR A 53 15.60 22.61 0.88
N LEU A 54 15.62 21.75 -0.14
CA LEU A 54 16.03 20.36 0.01
C LEU A 54 17.52 20.26 0.37
N GLU A 55 18.37 21.06 -0.28
CA GLU A 55 19.81 21.14 0.00
C GLU A 55 20.10 21.59 1.44
N SER A 56 19.24 22.44 2.01
CA SER A 56 19.37 22.83 3.43
C SER A 56 19.11 21.67 4.41
N TRP A 57 18.46 20.60 3.98
CA TRP A 57 18.09 19.45 4.82
C TRP A 57 19.11 18.30 4.77
N SER A 58 19.95 18.27 3.74
CA SER A 58 20.88 17.17 3.53
C SER A 58 22.19 17.66 2.91
N ARG A 59 23.31 17.06 3.35
CA ARG A 59 24.62 17.27 2.72
C ARG A 59 24.82 16.46 1.45
N LYS A 60 23.89 15.54 1.15
CA LYS A 60 23.92 14.75 -0.09
C LYS A 60 23.11 15.48 -1.13
N ASP A 61 23.60 15.46 -2.34
CA ASP A 61 22.88 15.97 -3.49
C ASP A 61 21.54 15.23 -3.66
N TRP A 62 20.52 15.99 -3.95
CA TRP A 62 19.21 15.43 -4.28
C TRP A 62 19.18 15.05 -5.76
N PRO A 63 18.50 13.96 -6.13
CA PRO A 63 18.40 13.56 -7.52
C PRO A 63 17.61 14.60 -8.31
N GLU A 64 17.96 14.75 -9.58
CA GLU A 64 17.13 15.47 -10.53
C GLU A 64 15.82 14.71 -10.80
N TRP A 65 14.73 15.43 -10.84
CA TRP A 65 13.41 14.86 -11.05
C TRP A 65 12.95 15.13 -12.50
N PRO A 66 12.48 14.10 -13.23
CA PRO A 66 12.05 14.25 -14.64
C PRO A 66 10.69 14.96 -14.80
N VAL A 67 10.16 15.51 -13.72
CA VAL A 67 8.85 16.17 -13.65
C VAL A 67 8.94 17.43 -12.79
N LYS A 68 7.98 18.32 -12.91
CA LYS A 68 7.88 19.53 -12.08
C LYS A 68 7.66 19.16 -10.62
N ARG A 69 7.96 20.10 -9.73
CA ARG A 69 7.75 19.93 -8.28
C ARG A 69 6.32 19.52 -7.96
N GLY A 70 6.17 18.49 -7.14
CA GLY A 70 4.89 17.98 -6.69
C GLY A 70 4.13 17.12 -7.72
N GLU A 71 4.66 16.92 -8.93
CA GLU A 71 4.06 16.06 -9.93
C GLU A 71 4.44 14.59 -9.74
N LEU A 72 3.53 13.70 -10.10
CA LEU A 72 3.75 12.25 -10.13
C LEU A 72 4.85 11.92 -11.12
N THR A 73 5.79 11.08 -10.70
CA THR A 73 6.86 10.62 -11.59
C THR A 73 6.36 9.52 -12.53
N PRO A 74 6.99 9.35 -13.72
CA PRO A 74 6.66 8.23 -14.60
C PRO A 74 6.83 6.87 -13.93
N ARG A 75 7.86 6.73 -13.08
CA ARG A 75 8.04 5.52 -12.26
C ARG A 75 6.91 5.35 -11.25
N GLY A 76 6.47 6.45 -10.64
CA GLY A 76 5.34 6.43 -9.70
C GLY A 76 4.06 5.94 -10.35
N ALA A 77 3.76 6.39 -11.57
CA ALA A 77 2.61 5.89 -12.33
C ALA A 77 2.72 4.38 -12.59
N LYS A 78 3.83 3.92 -13.15
CA LYS A 78 4.07 2.48 -13.41
C LYS A 78 3.91 1.60 -12.16
N LEU A 79 4.37 2.07 -11.01
CA LEU A 79 4.22 1.33 -9.75
C LEU A 79 2.76 1.25 -9.31
N VAL A 80 1.98 2.31 -9.52
CA VAL A 80 0.52 2.29 -9.25
C VAL A 80 -0.17 1.31 -10.19
N THR A 81 0.09 1.36 -11.50
CA THR A 81 -0.46 0.41 -12.47
C THR A 81 -0.17 -1.03 -12.04
N ALA A 82 1.11 -1.37 -11.80
CA ALA A 82 1.51 -2.74 -11.41
C ALA A 82 0.86 -3.19 -10.08
N MET A 83 0.68 -2.29 -9.13
CA MET A 83 -0.05 -2.60 -7.88
C MET A 83 -1.51 -2.95 -8.16
N TRP A 84 -2.17 -2.15 -9.00
CA TRP A 84 -3.59 -2.35 -9.30
C TRP A 84 -3.84 -3.52 -10.27
N GLU A 85 -2.87 -3.95 -11.08
CA GLU A 85 -2.92 -5.23 -11.80
C GLU A 85 -3.04 -6.42 -10.83
N GLN A 86 -2.32 -6.39 -9.71
CA GLN A 86 -2.42 -7.42 -8.67
C GLN A 86 -3.77 -7.35 -7.94
N GLU A 87 -4.22 -6.15 -7.59
CA GLU A 87 -5.53 -5.95 -6.96
C GLU A 87 -6.67 -6.38 -7.90
N ALA A 88 -6.53 -6.17 -9.21
CA ALA A 88 -7.51 -6.63 -10.21
C ALA A 88 -7.70 -8.15 -10.16
N ALA A 89 -6.64 -8.91 -9.95
CA ALA A 89 -6.73 -10.37 -9.80
C ALA A 89 -7.59 -10.74 -8.59
N PHE A 90 -7.35 -10.13 -7.44
CA PHE A 90 -8.18 -10.31 -6.25
C PHE A 90 -9.63 -9.91 -6.47
N LEU A 91 -9.89 -8.79 -7.14
CA LEU A 91 -11.25 -8.31 -7.41
C LEU A 91 -12.01 -9.23 -8.39
N ARG A 92 -11.31 -9.86 -9.32
CA ARG A 92 -11.87 -10.89 -10.20
C ARG A 92 -12.23 -12.16 -9.43
N GLU A 93 -11.35 -12.62 -8.56
CA GLU A 93 -11.60 -13.76 -7.68
C GLU A 93 -12.78 -13.51 -6.73
N ALA A 94 -12.87 -12.30 -6.19
CA ALA A 94 -13.97 -11.87 -5.33
C ALA A 94 -15.30 -11.62 -6.10
N GLY A 95 -15.30 -11.70 -7.42
CA GLY A 95 -16.49 -11.49 -8.27
C GLY A 95 -16.92 -10.03 -8.40
N LEU A 96 -16.08 -9.07 -8.07
CA LEU A 96 -16.32 -7.64 -8.26
C LEU A 96 -15.95 -7.16 -9.67
N LEU A 97 -15.04 -7.86 -10.34
CA LEU A 97 -14.68 -7.64 -11.73
C LEU A 97 -14.98 -8.89 -12.56
N PRO A 98 -15.23 -8.75 -13.86
CA PRO A 98 -15.41 -9.90 -14.74
C PRO A 98 -14.11 -10.71 -14.82
N SER A 99 -14.22 -12.02 -14.97
CA SER A 99 -13.05 -12.92 -15.10
C SER A 99 -12.23 -12.65 -16.38
N LYS A 100 -12.86 -12.06 -17.39
CA LYS A 100 -12.24 -11.67 -18.68
C LYS A 100 -12.89 -10.41 -19.22
N GLY A 101 -12.11 -9.61 -19.92
CA GLY A 101 -12.59 -8.38 -20.57
C GLY A 101 -12.74 -7.19 -19.63
N CYS A 102 -13.25 -6.11 -20.18
CA CYS A 102 -13.49 -4.88 -19.43
C CYS A 102 -14.77 -4.98 -18.60
N PRO A 103 -14.80 -4.38 -17.40
CA PRO A 103 -16.01 -4.28 -16.60
C PRO A 103 -17.06 -3.41 -17.32
N GLU A 104 -18.33 -3.65 -16.99
CA GLU A 104 -19.41 -2.83 -17.50
C GLU A 104 -19.29 -1.37 -17.05
N ALA A 105 -19.81 -0.47 -17.87
CA ALA A 105 -19.81 0.96 -17.55
C ALA A 105 -20.50 1.22 -16.20
N GLY A 106 -19.84 2.00 -15.33
CA GLY A 106 -20.34 2.31 -14.01
C GLY A 106 -19.95 1.31 -12.91
N THR A 107 -19.34 0.18 -13.23
CA THR A 107 -18.82 -0.76 -12.23
C THR A 107 -17.66 -0.16 -11.42
N ILE A 108 -16.80 0.59 -12.08
CA ILE A 108 -15.64 1.26 -11.45
C ILE A 108 -15.87 2.78 -11.50
N ALA A 109 -15.63 3.45 -10.36
CA ALA A 109 -15.60 4.89 -10.27
C ALA A 109 -14.32 5.33 -9.56
N VAL A 110 -13.48 6.09 -10.25
CA VAL A 110 -12.29 6.70 -9.67
C VAL A 110 -12.51 8.20 -9.54
N ARG A 111 -12.30 8.72 -8.33
CA ARG A 111 -12.36 10.16 -8.07
C ARG A 111 -10.98 10.65 -7.65
N ALA A 112 -10.46 11.64 -8.34
CA ALA A 112 -9.19 12.28 -8.04
C ALA A 112 -9.39 13.78 -7.81
N ASP A 113 -8.53 14.38 -6.98
CA ASP A 113 -8.42 15.82 -6.88
C ASP A 113 -7.83 16.40 -8.18
N ARG A 114 -7.91 17.71 -8.35
CA ARG A 114 -7.47 18.45 -9.56
C ARG A 114 -5.96 18.46 -9.81
N ASP A 115 -5.15 18.12 -8.80
CA ASP A 115 -3.70 18.12 -8.94
C ASP A 115 -3.23 17.04 -9.94
N GLN A 116 -2.19 17.35 -10.72
CA GLN A 116 -1.63 16.41 -11.70
C GLN A 116 -1.34 15.03 -11.05
N ARG A 117 -0.65 15.01 -9.91
CA ARG A 117 -0.28 13.75 -9.22
C ARG A 117 -1.47 12.87 -8.87
N THR A 118 -2.60 13.43 -8.49
CA THR A 118 -3.80 12.67 -8.12
C THR A 118 -4.55 12.18 -9.36
N ARG A 119 -4.67 13.01 -10.40
CA ARG A 119 -5.31 12.62 -11.66
C ARG A 119 -4.54 11.49 -12.34
N VAL A 120 -3.22 11.65 -12.52
CA VAL A 120 -2.37 10.63 -13.15
C VAL A 120 -2.31 9.34 -12.30
N THR A 121 -2.41 9.45 -10.97
CA THR A 121 -2.58 8.26 -10.12
C THR A 121 -3.90 7.58 -10.42
N GLY A 122 -5.01 8.32 -10.56
CA GLY A 122 -6.30 7.75 -10.92
C GLY A 122 -6.32 7.08 -12.30
N GLU A 123 -5.66 7.67 -13.29
CA GLU A 123 -5.45 7.08 -14.62
C GLU A 123 -4.67 5.76 -14.52
N ALA A 124 -3.57 5.73 -13.76
CA ALA A 124 -2.78 4.52 -13.53
C ALA A 124 -3.54 3.42 -12.77
N VAL A 125 -4.47 3.78 -11.88
CA VAL A 125 -5.38 2.83 -11.22
C VAL A 125 -6.29 2.18 -12.26
N LEU A 126 -6.91 2.98 -13.14
CA LEU A 126 -7.79 2.46 -14.19
C LEU A 126 -7.02 1.57 -15.18
N GLU A 127 -5.81 1.94 -15.55
CA GLU A 127 -4.94 1.13 -16.40
C GLU A 127 -4.63 -0.24 -15.77
N GLY A 128 -4.34 -0.29 -14.46
CA GLY A 128 -4.08 -1.54 -13.76
C GLY A 128 -5.32 -2.42 -13.54
N LEU A 129 -6.53 -1.83 -13.58
CA LEU A 129 -7.78 -2.57 -13.44
C LEU A 129 -8.32 -3.12 -14.77
N ALA A 130 -7.85 -2.60 -15.91
CA ALA A 130 -8.27 -3.04 -17.25
C ALA A 130 -7.65 -4.40 -17.60
#